data_9aa06ead4db93ed8cf00c3e7da20eff3
#
_entry.id   9aa06ead4db93ed8cf00c3e7da20eff3
#
_cell.length_a   1.000
_cell.length_b   1.000
_cell.length_c   1.000
_cell.angle_alpha   90.00
_cell.angle_beta   90.00
_cell.angle_gamma   90.00
#
_symmetry.space_group_name_H-M   'P 1'
#
loop_
_entity.id
_entity.type
_entity.pdbx_description
1 polymer ?
#
loop_
_entity_poly.entity_id
_entity_poly.type
_entity_poly.pdbx_seq_one_letter_code
_entity_poly.pdbx_strand_id
1 'polypeptide(L)'
;MSPTARATVPGAHSRPKASGVCWRPGGGGPMDGFSTKSLALQAQRKLLGAVPPRAVAALVDDASSAVLDELYGAAREFTRSRKEAQKLLKNLVKVAVKLGLLLRGGRLGADELALLQRLRERARRLAMTALSFRQVDFTFDRRVLAAGLLECRDLLQQALGPRLSAKSHGRISHVFGRLADGDFLAALYGPAEPYRSHLRGICEGLERLLEDGSL
;
A
#
# COMPACT_ATOMS: atom_id res chain seq x y z
N MET A 1 48.62 9.81 -66.95
CA MET A 1 49.56 9.19 -66.01
C MET A 1 48.85 9.16 -64.66
N SER A 2 48.26 8.02 -64.30
CA SER A 2 47.69 7.74 -62.98
C SER A 2 48.79 7.45 -61.94
N PRO A 3 48.54 7.63 -60.65
CA PRO A 3 48.46 6.42 -59.85
C PRO A 3 47.30 6.38 -58.90
N THR A 4 46.80 5.18 -58.83
CA THR A 4 45.87 4.57 -57.85
C THR A 4 46.27 4.74 -56.43
N ALA A 5 45.38 5.25 -55.60
CA ALA A 5 45.47 5.18 -54.12
C ALA A 5 44.44 4.18 -53.60
N ARG A 6 44.94 3.14 -52.98
CA ARG A 6 44.28 2.02 -52.34
C ARG A 6 43.71 2.44 -51.01
N ALA A 7 42.38 2.43 -50.83
CA ALA A 7 41.72 2.70 -49.55
C ALA A 7 41.77 1.43 -48.69
N THR A 8 42.39 1.58 -47.52
CA THR A 8 42.44 0.59 -46.45
C THR A 8 41.18 0.71 -45.61
N VAL A 9 40.44 -0.37 -45.38
CA VAL A 9 39.28 -0.48 -44.51
C VAL A 9 39.76 -0.70 -43.09
N PRO A 10 39.35 0.13 -42.10
CA PRO A 10 39.61 -0.20 -40.70
C PRO A 10 38.45 -0.98 -40.12
N GLY A 11 38.78 -2.02 -39.51
CA GLY A 11 38.41 -2.78 -38.35
C GLY A 11 37.01 -2.66 -37.75
N ALA A 12 36.50 -3.86 -37.56
CA ALA A 12 35.30 -4.22 -36.83
C ALA A 12 35.14 -3.49 -35.51
N HIS A 13 34.06 -2.75 -35.34
CA HIS A 13 33.59 -2.26 -34.02
C HIS A 13 33.00 -3.43 -33.25
N SER A 14 33.72 -3.80 -32.18
CA SER A 14 33.27 -4.72 -31.17
C SER A 14 32.04 -4.11 -30.46
N ARG A 15 30.89 -4.79 -30.54
CA ARG A 15 29.69 -4.51 -29.76
C ARG A 15 30.03 -4.64 -28.27
N PRO A 16 29.70 -3.68 -27.43
CA PRO A 16 29.77 -3.89 -26.00
C PRO A 16 28.72 -4.94 -25.59
N LYS A 17 29.18 -5.99 -24.91
CA LYS A 17 28.34 -6.97 -24.24
C LYS A 17 27.46 -6.21 -23.24
N ALA A 18 26.15 -6.26 -23.43
CA ALA A 18 25.19 -5.89 -22.43
C ALA A 18 25.39 -6.83 -21.22
N SER A 19 26.08 -6.33 -20.22
CA SER A 19 26.10 -6.96 -18.90
C SER A 19 24.70 -6.86 -18.34
N GLY A 20 23.95 -7.96 -18.43
CA GLY A 20 22.70 -8.13 -17.73
C GLY A 20 22.95 -7.94 -16.25
N VAL A 21 22.64 -6.75 -15.75
CA VAL A 21 22.53 -6.52 -14.32
C VAL A 21 21.31 -7.31 -13.88
N CYS A 22 21.52 -8.52 -13.40
CA CYS A 22 20.55 -9.25 -12.59
C CYS A 22 20.21 -8.37 -11.41
N TRP A 23 19.08 -7.70 -11.51
CA TRP A 23 18.51 -6.96 -10.39
C TRP A 23 18.17 -7.96 -9.27
N ARG A 24 19.04 -8.07 -8.28
CA ARG A 24 18.72 -8.68 -7.01
C ARG A 24 17.79 -7.68 -6.30
N PRO A 25 16.60 -8.11 -5.86
CA PRO A 25 15.78 -7.26 -4.99
C PRO A 25 16.65 -6.88 -3.81
N GLY A 26 16.84 -5.57 -3.61
CA GLY A 26 17.69 -5.00 -2.58
C GLY A 26 17.36 -5.64 -1.25
N GLY A 27 18.39 -6.17 -0.59
CA GLY A 27 18.29 -6.75 0.73
C GLY A 27 17.81 -5.70 1.72
N GLY A 28 16.50 -5.70 1.96
CA GLY A 28 15.95 -5.15 3.19
C GLY A 28 16.62 -5.94 4.31
N GLY A 29 17.37 -5.24 5.18
CA GLY A 29 17.90 -5.84 6.40
C GLY A 29 16.77 -6.57 7.14
N PRO A 30 17.08 -7.50 8.05
CA PRO A 30 16.08 -8.36 8.66
C PRO A 30 14.96 -7.50 9.22
N MET A 31 13.84 -7.50 8.54
CA MET A 31 12.59 -6.89 9.00
C MET A 31 12.31 -7.56 10.34
N ASP A 32 12.43 -6.83 11.42
CA ASP A 32 12.35 -7.23 12.84
C ASP A 32 11.22 -8.23 13.19
N GLY A 33 11.07 -9.35 12.52
CA GLY A 33 10.04 -10.36 12.75
C GLY A 33 8.59 -9.85 12.63
N PHE A 34 8.39 -8.62 12.15
CA PHE A 34 7.07 -8.06 11.90
C PHE A 34 6.57 -8.51 10.53
N SER A 35 5.46 -9.21 10.49
CA SER A 35 4.77 -9.63 9.28
C SER A 35 3.31 -9.29 9.38
N THR A 36 2.80 -8.57 8.38
CA THR A 36 1.39 -8.23 8.26
C THR A 36 0.51 -9.48 8.20
N LYS A 37 0.98 -10.54 7.53
CA LYS A 37 0.30 -11.85 7.51
C LYS A 37 0.14 -12.43 8.92
N SER A 38 1.19 -12.41 9.74
CA SER A 38 1.12 -12.86 11.14
C SER A 38 0.13 -12.03 11.97
N LEU A 39 0.09 -10.72 11.75
CA LEU A 39 -0.88 -9.85 12.43
C LEU A 39 -2.32 -10.15 12.02
N ALA A 40 -2.56 -10.36 10.73
CA ALA A 40 -3.89 -10.71 10.21
C ALA A 40 -4.38 -12.02 10.82
N LEU A 41 -3.51 -13.03 10.88
CA LEU A 41 -3.79 -14.32 11.55
C LEU A 41 -4.13 -14.14 13.03
N GLN A 42 -3.35 -13.34 13.77
CA GLN A 42 -3.61 -13.09 15.20
C GLN A 42 -4.92 -12.31 15.42
N ALA A 43 -5.19 -11.28 14.58
CA ALA A 43 -6.41 -10.50 14.68
C ALA A 43 -7.64 -11.36 14.41
N GLN A 44 -7.57 -12.25 13.43
CA GLN A 44 -8.64 -13.17 13.08
C GLN A 44 -8.88 -14.20 14.18
N ARG A 45 -7.84 -14.85 14.71
CA ARG A 45 -7.98 -15.79 15.84
C ARG A 45 -8.68 -15.14 17.04
N LYS A 46 -8.38 -13.87 17.33
CA LYS A 46 -9.02 -13.13 18.44
C LYS A 46 -10.47 -12.74 18.17
N LEU A 47 -10.87 -12.58 16.91
CA LEU A 47 -12.22 -12.12 16.55
C LEU A 47 -13.19 -13.27 16.27
N LEU A 48 -12.69 -14.44 15.87
CA LEU A 48 -13.49 -15.55 15.37
C LEU A 48 -13.38 -16.83 16.19
N GLY A 49 -12.50 -16.88 17.21
CA GLY A 49 -12.16 -18.15 17.84
C GLY A 49 -11.39 -19.07 16.87
N ALA A 50 -11.64 -20.36 16.86
CA ALA A 50 -10.95 -21.30 15.98
C ALA A 50 -11.51 -21.25 14.54
N VAL A 51 -10.97 -20.39 13.67
CA VAL A 51 -11.28 -20.34 12.23
C VAL A 51 -10.13 -20.92 11.42
N PRO A 52 -10.41 -21.74 10.37
CA PRO A 52 -9.37 -22.35 9.57
C PRO A 52 -8.48 -21.30 8.85
N PRO A 53 -7.16 -21.56 8.72
CA PRO A 53 -6.19 -20.64 8.12
C PRO A 53 -6.53 -20.17 6.70
N ARG A 54 -7.24 -20.98 5.93
CA ARG A 54 -7.67 -20.63 4.55
C ARG A 54 -8.60 -19.42 4.46
N ALA A 55 -9.35 -19.10 5.53
CA ALA A 55 -10.22 -17.93 5.54
C ALA A 55 -9.43 -16.62 5.72
N VAL A 56 -8.19 -16.68 6.20
CA VAL A 56 -7.32 -15.51 6.42
C VAL A 56 -6.61 -15.09 5.14
N ALA A 57 -6.10 -16.07 4.38
CA ALA A 57 -5.42 -15.82 3.11
C ALA A 57 -6.29 -15.04 2.12
N ALA A 58 -7.61 -15.16 2.26
CA ALA A 58 -8.57 -14.43 1.43
C ALA A 58 -8.90 -13.01 1.93
N LEU A 59 -8.36 -12.56 3.09
CA LEU A 59 -8.58 -11.20 3.62
C LEU A 59 -7.37 -10.29 3.43
N VAL A 60 -6.18 -10.88 3.30
CA VAL A 60 -4.94 -10.14 3.04
C VAL A 60 -4.13 -11.00 2.06
N ASP A 61 -4.25 -10.69 0.78
CA ASP A 61 -3.45 -11.29 -0.29
C ASP A 61 -1.98 -10.85 -0.25
N ASP A 62 -1.17 -11.39 -1.14
CA ASP A 62 0.26 -11.07 -1.17
C ASP A 62 0.52 -9.61 -1.55
N ALA A 63 -0.26 -9.04 -2.47
CA ALA A 63 -0.13 -7.64 -2.87
C ALA A 63 -0.50 -6.69 -1.74
N SER A 64 -1.64 -6.91 -1.07
CA SER A 64 -2.05 -6.14 0.11
C SER A 64 -1.04 -6.27 1.25
N SER A 65 -0.48 -7.47 1.49
CA SER A 65 0.57 -7.67 2.50
C SER A 65 1.81 -6.85 2.20
N ALA A 66 2.26 -6.85 0.94
CA ALA A 66 3.44 -6.09 0.53
C ALA A 66 3.24 -4.58 0.73
N VAL A 67 2.08 -4.03 0.31
CA VAL A 67 1.72 -2.63 0.56
C VAL A 67 1.76 -2.29 2.06
N LEU A 68 1.20 -3.17 2.90
CA LEU A 68 1.13 -2.94 4.34
C LEU A 68 2.51 -3.04 5.02
N ASP A 69 3.39 -3.92 4.55
CA ASP A 69 4.75 -4.05 5.07
C ASP A 69 5.59 -2.81 4.71
N GLU A 70 5.45 -2.28 3.49
CA GLU A 70 6.08 -1.02 3.07
C GLU A 70 5.51 0.19 3.84
N LEU A 71 4.20 0.23 4.04
CA LEU A 71 3.56 1.26 4.85
C LEU A 71 4.05 1.22 6.31
N TYR A 72 4.28 0.02 6.86
CA TYR A 72 4.90 -0.13 8.17
C TYR A 72 6.30 0.46 8.19
N GLY A 73 7.12 0.17 7.19
CA GLY A 73 8.47 0.73 7.06
C GLY A 73 8.42 2.26 7.06
N ALA A 74 7.64 2.86 6.19
CA ALA A 74 7.49 4.30 6.09
C ALA A 74 6.99 4.94 7.40
N ALA A 75 5.98 4.34 8.04
CA ALA A 75 5.46 4.83 9.31
C ALA A 75 6.48 4.73 10.45
N ARG A 76 7.31 3.69 10.47
CA ARG A 76 8.39 3.51 11.45
C ARG A 76 9.47 4.58 11.29
N GLU A 77 9.86 4.86 10.06
CA GLU A 77 10.84 5.91 9.77
C GLU A 77 10.31 7.30 10.17
N PHE A 78 9.05 7.59 9.84
CA PHE A 78 8.43 8.88 10.15
C PHE A 78 8.25 9.10 11.66
N THR A 79 7.71 8.12 12.36
CA THR A 79 7.45 8.24 13.81
C THR A 79 8.68 8.01 14.66
N ARG A 80 9.75 7.46 14.08
CA ARG A 80 10.95 6.95 14.80
C ARG A 80 10.56 6.01 15.94
N SER A 81 9.42 5.36 15.81
CA SER A 81 8.82 4.51 16.85
C SER A 81 8.23 3.23 16.26
N ARG A 82 8.90 2.11 16.51
CA ARG A 82 8.38 0.78 16.20
C ARG A 82 6.98 0.54 16.80
N LYS A 83 6.76 1.02 18.03
CA LYS A 83 5.49 0.83 18.74
C LYS A 83 4.33 1.57 18.06
N GLU A 84 4.55 2.82 17.63
CA GLU A 84 3.52 3.61 16.93
C GLU A 84 3.22 3.04 15.53
N ALA A 85 4.24 2.67 14.76
CA ALA A 85 4.06 2.02 13.47
C ALA A 85 3.29 0.69 13.61
N GLN A 86 3.65 -0.16 14.58
CA GLN A 86 2.92 -1.39 14.86
C GLN A 86 1.47 -1.14 15.29
N LYS A 87 1.20 -0.09 16.05
CA LYS A 87 -0.15 0.28 16.48
C LYS A 87 -1.01 0.69 15.28
N LEU A 88 -0.45 1.46 14.34
CA LEU A 88 -1.11 1.84 13.10
C LEU A 88 -1.54 0.58 12.33
N LEU A 89 -0.60 -0.30 12.00
CA LEU A 89 -0.88 -1.52 11.23
C LEU A 89 -1.81 -2.49 11.96
N LYS A 90 -1.63 -2.68 13.28
CA LYS A 90 -2.55 -3.50 14.09
C LYS A 90 -4.00 -2.98 14.05
N ASN A 91 -4.18 -1.66 14.05
CA ASN A 91 -5.51 -1.07 13.95
C ASN A 91 -6.09 -1.24 12.55
N LEU A 92 -5.30 -0.99 11.49
CA LEU A 92 -5.70 -1.19 10.09
C LEU A 92 -6.15 -2.64 9.83
N VAL A 93 -5.31 -3.62 10.18
CA VAL A 93 -5.63 -5.04 10.02
C VAL A 93 -6.90 -5.43 10.78
N LYS A 94 -7.08 -4.94 12.01
CA LYS A 94 -8.31 -5.23 12.79
C LYS A 94 -9.57 -4.64 12.16
N VAL A 95 -9.47 -3.46 11.54
CA VAL A 95 -10.58 -2.85 10.80
C VAL A 95 -10.89 -3.68 9.56
N ALA A 96 -9.88 -4.05 8.77
CA ALA A 96 -10.04 -4.86 7.56
C ALA A 96 -10.66 -6.24 7.87
N VAL A 97 -10.14 -6.94 8.88
CA VAL A 97 -10.70 -8.24 9.32
C VAL A 97 -12.15 -8.10 9.75
N LYS A 98 -12.48 -7.06 10.53
CA LYS A 98 -13.87 -6.85 10.97
C LYS A 98 -14.82 -6.55 9.82
N LEU A 99 -14.38 -5.73 8.85
CA LEU A 99 -15.14 -5.47 7.63
C LEU A 99 -15.38 -6.76 6.82
N GLY A 100 -14.33 -7.54 6.60
CA GLY A 100 -14.42 -8.84 5.91
C GLY A 100 -15.38 -9.82 6.58
N LEU A 101 -15.47 -9.82 7.92
CA LEU A 101 -16.42 -10.63 8.67
C LEU A 101 -17.87 -10.17 8.52
N LEU A 102 -18.10 -8.85 8.50
CA LEU A 102 -19.43 -8.29 8.30
C LEU A 102 -19.94 -8.58 6.90
N LEU A 103 -19.09 -8.44 5.88
CA LEU A 103 -19.40 -8.76 4.48
C LEU A 103 -19.75 -10.24 4.31
N ARG A 104 -18.91 -11.15 4.82
CA ARG A 104 -19.15 -12.60 4.71
C ARG A 104 -20.34 -13.10 5.53
N GLY A 105 -20.63 -12.43 6.63
CA GLY A 105 -21.75 -12.79 7.49
C GLY A 105 -23.12 -12.39 6.95
N GLY A 106 -23.20 -11.72 5.78
CA GLY A 106 -24.45 -11.25 5.17
C GLY A 106 -25.24 -10.29 6.08
N ARG A 107 -24.55 -9.61 7.00
CA ARG A 107 -25.19 -8.79 8.03
C ARG A 107 -25.37 -7.33 7.63
N LEU A 108 -24.99 -6.96 6.39
CA LEU A 108 -25.06 -5.60 5.87
C LEU A 108 -26.34 -5.43 5.05
N GLY A 109 -27.05 -4.33 5.28
CA GLY A 109 -28.22 -3.94 4.49
C GLY A 109 -27.82 -3.31 3.15
N ALA A 110 -28.82 -3.05 2.29
CA ALA A 110 -28.60 -2.48 0.95
C ALA A 110 -27.89 -1.12 1.01
N ASP A 111 -28.29 -0.25 1.95
CA ASP A 111 -27.68 1.09 2.09
C ASP A 111 -26.21 1.00 2.56
N GLU A 112 -25.90 0.09 3.49
CA GLU A 112 -24.55 -0.15 3.96
C GLU A 112 -23.66 -0.69 2.84
N LEU A 113 -24.20 -1.60 2.01
CA LEU A 113 -23.49 -2.14 0.83
C LEU A 113 -23.26 -1.05 -0.23
N ALA A 114 -24.23 -0.17 -0.47
CA ALA A 114 -24.07 0.96 -1.39
C ALA A 114 -22.98 1.93 -0.93
N LEU A 115 -22.89 2.21 0.38
CA LEU A 115 -21.81 3.02 0.95
C LEU A 115 -20.45 2.35 0.80
N LEU A 116 -20.36 1.02 0.99
CA LEU A 116 -19.11 0.28 0.78
C LEU A 116 -18.71 0.24 -0.69
N GLN A 117 -19.67 0.18 -1.62
CA GLN A 117 -19.36 0.30 -3.04
C GLN A 117 -18.78 1.69 -3.36
N ARG A 118 -19.37 2.76 -2.84
CA ARG A 118 -18.82 4.12 -2.98
C ARG A 118 -17.42 4.24 -2.36
N LEU A 119 -17.20 3.61 -1.21
CA LEU A 119 -15.86 3.54 -0.58
C LEU A 119 -14.84 2.88 -1.51
N ARG A 120 -15.21 1.74 -2.13
CA ARG A 120 -14.34 1.03 -3.08
C ARG A 120 -13.98 1.91 -4.28
N GLU A 121 -14.96 2.55 -4.88
CA GLU A 121 -14.74 3.47 -6.01
C GLU A 121 -13.87 4.67 -5.62
N ARG A 122 -14.06 5.18 -4.41
CA ARG A 122 -13.23 6.28 -3.89
C ARG A 122 -11.80 5.84 -3.63
N ALA A 123 -11.62 4.67 -3.00
CA ALA A 123 -10.30 4.08 -2.76
C ALA A 123 -9.57 3.81 -4.07
N ARG A 124 -10.25 3.29 -5.09
CA ARG A 124 -9.68 3.09 -6.44
C ARG A 124 -9.19 4.40 -7.04
N ARG A 125 -10.01 5.46 -7.03
CA ARG A 125 -9.60 6.79 -7.53
C ARG A 125 -8.42 7.35 -6.73
N LEU A 126 -8.41 7.17 -5.42
CA LEU A 126 -7.32 7.62 -4.56
C LEU A 126 -6.01 6.88 -4.87
N ALA A 127 -6.06 5.56 -5.10
CA ALA A 127 -4.91 4.77 -5.53
C ALA A 127 -4.34 5.27 -6.86
N MET A 128 -5.20 5.51 -7.86
CA MET A 128 -4.79 6.08 -9.15
C MET A 128 -4.14 7.47 -8.99
N THR A 129 -4.70 8.33 -8.11
CA THR A 129 -4.13 9.64 -7.80
C THR A 129 -2.74 9.51 -7.14
N ALA A 130 -2.61 8.57 -6.20
CA ALA A 130 -1.33 8.31 -5.52
C ALA A 130 -0.25 7.84 -6.51
N LEU A 131 -0.61 6.97 -7.46
CA LEU A 131 0.28 6.53 -8.54
C LEU A 131 0.69 7.68 -9.47
N SER A 132 -0.27 8.52 -9.88
CA SER A 132 0.00 9.69 -10.72
C SER A 132 0.99 10.66 -10.07
N PHE A 133 0.84 10.90 -8.77
CA PHE A 133 1.76 11.77 -8.02
C PHE A 133 3.18 11.21 -7.93
N ARG A 134 3.36 9.90 -7.95
CA ARG A 134 4.68 9.29 -8.02
C ARG A 134 5.31 9.43 -9.41
N GLN A 135 4.51 9.35 -10.47
CA GLN A 135 5.00 9.41 -11.85
C GLN A 135 5.40 10.82 -12.27
N VAL A 136 4.77 11.84 -11.68
CA VAL A 136 4.94 13.25 -12.06
C VAL A 136 5.26 14.08 -10.82
N ASP A 137 6.54 14.19 -10.47
CA ASP A 137 7.05 14.78 -9.22
C ASP A 137 6.48 16.16 -8.86
N PHE A 138 6.20 17.02 -9.85
CA PHE A 138 5.71 18.37 -9.60
C PHE A 138 4.19 18.50 -9.46
N THR A 139 3.45 17.39 -9.55
CA THR A 139 1.98 17.40 -9.39
C THR A 139 1.52 17.01 -7.98
N PHE A 140 2.43 16.58 -7.12
CA PHE A 140 2.08 16.11 -5.78
C PHE A 140 1.42 17.22 -4.94
N ASP A 141 0.18 16.96 -4.54
CA ASP A 141 -0.55 17.76 -3.56
C ASP A 141 -1.01 16.87 -2.40
N ARG A 142 -0.34 17.02 -1.24
CA ARG A 142 -0.66 16.31 -0.01
C ARG A 142 -2.10 16.53 0.45
N ARG A 143 -2.70 17.69 0.15
CA ARG A 143 -4.08 18.02 0.55
C ARG A 143 -5.09 17.14 -0.18
N VAL A 144 -4.85 16.87 -1.46
CA VAL A 144 -5.70 15.99 -2.28
C VAL A 144 -5.70 14.58 -1.72
N LEU A 145 -4.53 14.02 -1.39
CA LEU A 145 -4.43 12.69 -0.78
C LEU A 145 -5.06 12.65 0.61
N ALA A 146 -4.77 13.65 1.45
CA ALA A 146 -5.33 13.73 2.80
C ALA A 146 -6.87 13.81 2.77
N ALA A 147 -7.43 14.67 1.91
CA ALA A 147 -8.88 14.80 1.74
C ALA A 147 -9.51 13.47 1.27
N GLY A 148 -8.89 12.80 0.29
CA GLY A 148 -9.37 11.52 -0.20
C GLY A 148 -9.35 10.41 0.86
N LEU A 149 -8.31 10.36 1.69
CA LEU A 149 -8.23 9.43 2.82
C LEU A 149 -9.30 9.71 3.87
N LEU A 150 -9.53 10.97 4.21
CA LEU A 150 -10.57 11.35 5.17
C LEU A 150 -11.98 11.07 4.66
N GLU A 151 -12.23 11.26 3.36
CA GLU A 151 -13.50 10.87 2.74
C GLU A 151 -13.71 9.34 2.79
N CYS A 152 -12.68 8.54 2.55
CA CYS A 152 -12.74 7.08 2.72
C CYS A 152 -13.05 6.70 4.18
N ARG A 153 -12.47 7.40 5.16
CA ARG A 153 -12.81 7.23 6.59
C ARG A 153 -14.29 7.45 6.85
N ASP A 154 -14.83 8.56 6.35
CA ASP A 154 -16.20 8.96 6.61
C ASP A 154 -17.20 8.00 5.98
N LEU A 155 -16.95 7.55 4.73
CA LEU A 155 -17.74 6.52 4.08
C LEU A 155 -17.72 5.20 4.86
N LEU A 156 -16.54 4.78 5.34
CA LEU A 156 -16.41 3.56 6.13
C LEU A 156 -17.13 3.67 7.48
N GLN A 157 -17.05 4.83 8.13
CA GLN A 157 -17.75 5.07 9.39
C GLN A 157 -19.27 5.15 9.21
N GLN A 158 -19.74 5.73 8.13
CA GLN A 158 -21.17 5.74 7.78
C GLN A 158 -21.70 4.33 7.50
N ALA A 159 -20.98 3.57 6.68
CA ALA A 159 -21.38 2.21 6.32
C ALA A 159 -21.45 1.26 7.51
N LEU A 160 -20.53 1.39 8.45
CA LEU A 160 -20.37 0.43 9.55
C LEU A 160 -20.79 0.98 10.91
N GLY A 161 -21.16 2.26 10.99
CA GLY A 161 -21.41 2.98 12.24
C GLY A 161 -22.28 2.22 13.23
N PRO A 162 -23.46 1.77 12.87
CA PRO A 162 -24.37 1.08 13.80
C PRO A 162 -23.84 -0.29 14.27
N ARG A 163 -22.86 -0.86 13.56
CA ARG A 163 -22.34 -2.22 13.80
C ARG A 163 -20.98 -2.23 14.46
N LEU A 164 -20.41 -1.06 14.69
CA LEU A 164 -19.09 -0.91 15.28
C LEU A 164 -19.17 -0.46 16.73
N SER A 165 -18.30 -1.04 17.57
CA SER A 165 -18.09 -0.50 18.93
C SER A 165 -17.31 0.83 18.86
N ALA A 166 -17.45 1.68 19.88
CA ALA A 166 -16.66 2.92 20.05
C ALA A 166 -15.15 2.69 19.85
N LYS A 167 -14.65 1.56 20.34
CA LYS A 167 -13.24 1.16 20.15
C LYS A 167 -12.88 0.93 18.69
N SER A 168 -13.80 0.44 17.86
CA SER A 168 -13.56 0.24 16.41
C SER A 168 -13.60 1.56 15.68
N HIS A 169 -14.51 2.47 16.02
CA HIS A 169 -14.51 3.84 15.52
C HIS A 169 -13.19 4.57 15.82
N GLY A 170 -12.71 4.46 17.06
CA GLY A 170 -11.42 5.04 17.46
C GLY A 170 -10.24 4.47 16.66
N ARG A 171 -10.29 3.18 16.27
CA ARG A 171 -9.25 2.60 15.40
C ARG A 171 -9.31 3.16 13.98
N ILE A 172 -10.50 3.29 13.40
CA ILE A 172 -10.67 3.89 12.06
C ILE A 172 -10.14 5.32 12.08
N SER A 173 -10.56 6.14 13.04
CA SER A 173 -10.08 7.53 13.17
C SER A 173 -8.56 7.60 13.36
N HIS A 174 -7.97 6.73 14.16
CA HIS A 174 -6.52 6.67 14.36
C HIS A 174 -5.78 6.32 13.06
N VAL A 175 -6.26 5.30 12.30
CA VAL A 175 -5.62 4.88 11.06
C VAL A 175 -5.65 6.00 10.03
N PHE A 176 -6.84 6.48 9.70
CA PHE A 176 -6.99 7.51 8.68
C PHE A 176 -6.38 8.85 9.06
N GLY A 177 -6.44 9.22 10.35
CA GLY A 177 -5.78 10.43 10.84
C GLY A 177 -4.25 10.37 10.71
N ARG A 178 -3.65 9.19 10.86
CA ARG A 178 -2.20 9.01 10.66
C ARG A 178 -1.82 8.95 9.19
N LEU A 179 -2.62 8.30 8.36
CA LEU A 179 -2.37 8.22 6.91
C LEU A 179 -2.61 9.56 6.20
N ALA A 180 -3.57 10.36 6.68
CA ALA A 180 -3.88 11.68 6.15
C ALA A 180 -3.02 12.80 6.75
N ASP A 181 -2.06 12.47 7.61
CA ASP A 181 -1.11 13.44 8.18
C ASP A 181 -0.29 14.07 7.05
N GLY A 182 -0.40 15.40 6.94
CA GLY A 182 0.23 16.14 5.83
C GLY A 182 1.75 16.07 5.84
N ASP A 183 2.36 15.96 7.02
CA ASP A 183 3.82 15.88 7.14
C ASP A 183 4.30 14.45 6.85
N PHE A 184 3.52 13.44 7.23
CA PHE A 184 3.77 12.05 6.80
C PHE A 184 3.69 11.91 5.27
N LEU A 185 2.64 12.46 4.64
CA LEU A 185 2.49 12.42 3.19
C LEU A 185 3.62 13.20 2.48
N ALA A 186 4.02 14.36 3.01
CA ALA A 186 5.13 15.12 2.47
C ALA A 186 6.46 14.37 2.60
N ALA A 187 6.71 13.68 3.71
CA ALA A 187 7.89 12.84 3.87
C ALA A 187 7.87 11.64 2.92
N LEU A 188 6.73 10.94 2.80
CA LEU A 188 6.57 9.76 1.94
C LEU A 188 6.81 10.05 0.47
N TYR A 189 6.33 11.19 -0.03
CA TYR A 189 6.52 11.64 -1.42
C TYR A 189 7.78 12.49 -1.61
N GLY A 190 8.54 12.71 -0.54
CA GLY A 190 9.80 13.46 -0.59
C GLY A 190 10.94 12.67 -1.25
N PRO A 191 12.05 13.37 -1.59
CA PRO A 191 13.19 12.77 -2.29
C PRO A 191 14.07 11.91 -1.39
N ALA A 192 13.88 11.93 -0.07
CA ALA A 192 14.77 11.29 0.89
C ALA A 192 14.58 9.75 0.93
N GLU A 193 15.69 9.01 0.99
CA GLU A 193 15.67 7.62 1.40
C GLU A 193 15.53 7.54 2.94
N PRO A 194 14.79 6.53 3.48
CA PRO A 194 14.22 5.36 2.79
C PRO A 194 12.80 5.54 2.25
N TYR A 195 12.19 6.72 2.33
CA TYR A 195 10.80 6.95 1.91
C TYR A 195 10.57 6.66 0.43
N ARG A 196 11.53 7.02 -0.44
CA ARG A 196 11.44 6.71 -1.89
C ARG A 196 11.31 5.21 -2.15
N SER A 197 12.05 4.40 -1.42
CA SER A 197 11.98 2.94 -1.53
C SER A 197 10.64 2.42 -1.04
N HIS A 198 10.13 2.90 0.08
CA HIS A 198 8.82 2.54 0.61
C HIS A 198 7.68 2.98 -0.33
N LEU A 199 7.72 4.22 -0.83
CA LEU A 199 6.73 4.70 -1.80
C LEU A 199 6.71 3.85 -3.06
N ARG A 200 7.87 3.44 -3.55
CA ARG A 200 7.98 2.55 -4.72
C ARG A 200 7.26 1.23 -4.46
N GLY A 201 7.55 0.56 -3.36
CA GLY A 201 6.90 -0.71 -3.01
C GLY A 201 5.39 -0.58 -2.79
N ILE A 202 4.94 0.52 -2.15
CA ILE A 202 3.51 0.84 -2.01
C ILE A 202 2.85 0.98 -3.39
N CYS A 203 3.45 1.75 -4.30
CA CYS A 203 2.89 1.98 -5.63
C CYS A 203 2.85 0.70 -6.47
N GLU A 204 3.92 -0.09 -6.48
CA GLU A 204 3.95 -1.40 -7.17
C GLU A 204 2.86 -2.36 -6.65
N GLY A 205 2.61 -2.35 -5.35
CA GLY A 205 1.51 -3.12 -4.76
C GLY A 205 0.13 -2.58 -5.13
N LEU A 206 -0.05 -1.25 -5.15
CA LEU A 206 -1.32 -0.62 -5.59
C LEU A 206 -1.61 -0.88 -7.07
N GLU A 207 -0.60 -0.85 -7.95
CA GLU A 207 -0.74 -1.20 -9.36
C GLU A 207 -1.29 -2.63 -9.51
N ARG A 208 -0.71 -3.61 -8.82
CA ARG A 208 -1.19 -5.00 -8.82
C ARG A 208 -2.64 -5.11 -8.33
N LEU A 209 -2.99 -4.45 -7.22
CA LEU A 209 -4.36 -4.47 -6.68
C LEU A 209 -5.39 -3.85 -7.64
N LEU A 210 -4.99 -2.86 -8.45
CA LEU A 210 -5.82 -2.26 -9.48
C LEU A 210 -5.98 -3.18 -10.69
N GLU A 211 -4.89 -3.85 -11.12
CA GLU A 211 -4.88 -4.80 -12.24
C GLU A 211 -5.71 -6.04 -11.93
N ASP A 212 -5.57 -6.59 -10.72
CA ASP A 212 -6.30 -7.77 -10.26
C ASP A 212 -7.78 -7.47 -9.94
N GLY A 213 -8.22 -6.21 -10.01
CA GLY A 213 -9.57 -5.79 -9.68
C GLY A 213 -9.93 -5.93 -8.19
N SER A 214 -8.94 -6.04 -7.32
CA SER A 214 -9.12 -6.10 -5.86
C SER A 214 -9.49 -4.75 -5.26
N LEU A 215 -9.11 -3.67 -5.97
CA LEU A 215 -9.50 -2.27 -5.70
C LEU A 215 -10.54 -1.78 -6.69
#